data_9f753634b1af71a675788451f713937a
#
_entry.id   9f753634b1af71a675788451f713937a
#
_cell.length_a   1.000
_cell.length_b   1.000
_cell.length_c   1.000
_cell.angle_alpha   90.00
_cell.angle_beta   90.00
_cell.angle_gamma   90.00
#
_symmetry.space_group_name_H-M   'P 1'
#
loop_
_entity.id
_entity.type
_entity.pdbx_description
1 polymer ?
#
loop_
_entity_poly.entity_id
_entity_poly.type
_entity_poly.pdbx_seq_one_letter_code
_entity_poly.pdbx_strand_id
1 'polypeptide(L)'
;AEHEADEIIARAKAEASRYTAEVDAEFQSFMKRRREMAEKRIAQAEANAMAEVRAAAADAAVKASEIILRQTIVGATADKLLEQDLTEVRREFR
;
A
#
# COMPACT_ATOMS: atom_id res chain seq x y z
N ALA A 1 -5.50 66.61 21.31
CA ALA A 1 -6.71 65.85 20.96
C ALA A 1 -6.59 65.15 19.60
N GLU A 2 -6.22 65.83 18.51
CA GLU A 2 -6.02 65.21 17.18
C GLU A 2 -4.84 64.22 17.19
N HIS A 3 -3.78 64.54 17.92
CA HIS A 3 -2.59 63.70 18.03
C HIS A 3 -2.89 62.38 18.75
N GLU A 4 -3.68 62.39 19.81
CA GLU A 4 -4.09 61.21 20.54
C GLU A 4 -5.00 60.33 19.69
N ALA A 5 -5.90 60.88 18.90
CA ALA A 5 -6.75 60.18 17.98
C ALA A 5 -5.93 59.48 16.89
N ASP A 6 -4.94 60.16 16.34
CA ASP A 6 -4.05 59.58 15.34
C ASP A 6 -3.20 58.43 15.90
N GLU A 7 -2.73 58.56 17.15
CA GLU A 7 -2.02 57.47 17.83
C GLU A 7 -2.89 56.24 18.07
N ILE A 8 -4.14 56.47 18.45
CA ILE A 8 -5.11 55.34 18.67
C ILE A 8 -5.36 54.62 17.36
N ILE A 9 -5.57 55.35 16.28
CA ILE A 9 -5.79 54.79 14.95
C ILE A 9 -4.53 54.02 14.49
N ALA A 10 -3.35 54.56 14.69
CA ALA A 10 -2.08 53.93 14.32
C ALA A 10 -1.88 52.61 15.10
N ARG A 11 -2.17 52.60 16.40
CA ARG A 11 -2.11 51.38 17.22
C ARG A 11 -3.12 50.32 16.77
N ALA A 12 -4.34 50.78 16.49
CA ALA A 12 -5.39 49.85 16.01
C ALA A 12 -5.00 49.21 14.69
N LYS A 13 -4.42 50.00 13.76
CA LYS A 13 -3.92 49.48 12.48
C LYS A 13 -2.76 48.50 12.69
N ALA A 14 -1.83 48.82 13.57
CA ALA A 14 -0.68 47.97 13.88
C ALA A 14 -1.15 46.64 14.51
N GLU A 15 -2.09 46.71 15.45
CA GLU A 15 -2.67 45.52 16.07
C GLU A 15 -3.44 44.65 15.07
N ALA A 16 -4.24 45.26 14.19
CA ALA A 16 -4.96 44.57 13.14
C ALA A 16 -4.00 43.87 12.16
N SER A 17 -2.92 44.57 11.77
CA SER A 17 -1.89 44.02 10.91
C SER A 17 -1.18 42.82 11.55
N ARG A 18 -0.83 42.95 12.83
CA ARG A 18 -0.20 41.86 13.59
C ARG A 18 -1.14 40.64 13.71
N TYR A 19 -2.40 40.91 14.05
CA TYR A 19 -3.41 39.85 14.17
C TYR A 19 -3.62 39.12 12.84
N THR A 20 -3.71 39.87 11.73
CA THR A 20 -3.81 39.31 10.40
C THR A 20 -2.60 38.40 10.07
N ALA A 21 -1.39 38.87 10.39
CA ALA A 21 -0.18 38.10 10.19
C ALA A 21 -0.13 36.82 11.03
N GLU A 22 -0.58 36.90 12.29
CA GLU A 22 -0.67 35.73 13.16
C GLU A 22 -1.68 34.70 12.64
N VAL A 23 -2.86 35.13 12.23
CA VAL A 23 -3.89 34.29 11.66
C VAL A 23 -3.40 33.62 10.36
N ASP A 24 -2.74 34.39 9.51
CA ASP A 24 -2.16 33.85 8.27
C ASP A 24 -1.09 32.82 8.58
N ALA A 25 -0.19 33.09 9.53
CA ALA A 25 0.84 32.13 9.94
C ALA A 25 0.23 30.84 10.51
N GLU A 26 -0.79 30.95 11.35
CA GLU A 26 -1.50 29.78 11.89
C GLU A 26 -2.20 28.99 10.78
N PHE A 27 -2.81 29.69 9.84
CA PHE A 27 -3.45 29.05 8.68
C PHE A 27 -2.43 28.30 7.82
N GLN A 28 -1.29 28.93 7.52
CA GLN A 28 -0.23 28.29 6.76
C GLN A 28 0.34 27.07 7.47
N SER A 29 0.54 27.16 8.77
CA SER A 29 0.99 26.06 9.61
C SER A 29 -0.03 24.91 9.62
N PHE A 30 -1.32 25.23 9.76
CA PHE A 30 -2.42 24.25 9.70
C PHE A 30 -2.46 23.57 8.35
N MET A 31 -2.39 24.30 7.26
CA MET A 31 -2.40 23.72 5.91
C MET A 31 -1.19 22.82 5.67
N LYS A 32 -0.02 23.21 6.16
CA LYS A 32 1.20 22.40 6.07
C LYS A 32 1.02 21.07 6.79
N ARG A 33 0.51 21.09 8.01
CA ARG A 33 0.26 19.87 8.79
C ARG A 33 -0.76 18.96 8.10
N ARG A 34 -1.83 19.54 7.57
CA ARG A 34 -2.83 18.77 6.84
C ARG A 34 -2.27 18.13 5.59
N ARG A 35 -1.43 18.84 4.87
CA ARG A 35 -0.74 18.30 3.68
C ARG A 35 0.17 17.15 4.05
N GLU A 36 0.98 17.30 5.09
CA GLU A 36 1.86 16.25 5.59
C GLU A 36 1.07 15.00 6.03
N MET A 37 -0.03 15.20 6.72
CA MET A 37 -0.92 14.08 7.11
C MET A 37 -1.55 13.39 5.90
N ALA A 38 -1.99 14.16 4.91
CA ALA A 38 -2.54 13.61 3.68
C ALA A 38 -1.49 12.80 2.90
N GLU A 39 -0.28 13.32 2.79
CA GLU A 39 0.84 12.63 2.15
C GLU A 39 1.18 11.31 2.86
N LYS A 40 1.18 11.31 4.19
CA LYS A 40 1.38 10.09 4.99
C LYS A 40 0.27 9.06 4.77
N ARG A 41 -0.98 9.50 4.69
CA ARG A 41 -2.12 8.62 4.41
C ARG A 41 -2.03 8.01 3.02
N ILE A 42 -1.65 8.80 2.03
CA ILE A 42 -1.43 8.31 0.67
C ILE A 42 -0.30 7.29 0.65
N ALA A 43 0.84 7.60 1.27
CA ALA A 43 1.97 6.68 1.36
C ALA A 43 1.59 5.37 2.06
N GLN A 44 0.82 5.45 3.12
CA GLN A 44 0.32 4.27 3.85
C GLN A 44 -0.64 3.44 3.00
N ALA A 45 -1.56 4.10 2.29
CA ALA A 45 -2.48 3.42 1.38
C ALA A 45 -1.75 2.72 0.24
N GLU A 46 -0.73 3.36 -0.34
CA GLU A 46 0.12 2.76 -1.36
C GLU A 46 0.88 1.55 -0.82
N ALA A 47 1.46 1.65 0.37
CA ALA A 47 2.16 0.55 1.02
C ALA A 47 1.22 -0.63 1.30
N ASN A 48 0.00 -0.35 1.77
CA ASN A 48 -1.02 -1.38 2.01
C ASN A 48 -1.44 -2.04 0.70
N ALA A 49 -1.66 -1.27 -0.36
CA ALA A 49 -2.02 -1.79 -1.67
C ALA A 49 -0.91 -2.69 -2.24
N MET A 50 0.34 -2.27 -2.10
CA MET A 50 1.50 -3.08 -2.51
C MET A 50 1.59 -4.38 -1.72
N ALA A 51 1.34 -4.32 -0.41
CA ALA A 51 1.33 -5.52 0.44
C ALA A 51 0.22 -6.49 0.02
N GLU A 52 -0.98 -5.99 -0.29
CA GLU A 52 -2.09 -6.81 -0.77
C GLU A 52 -1.77 -7.46 -2.12
N VAL A 53 -1.18 -6.72 -3.05
CA VAL A 53 -0.77 -7.27 -4.35
C VAL A 53 0.29 -8.34 -4.19
N ARG A 54 1.28 -8.11 -3.33
CA ARG A 54 2.33 -9.10 -3.05
C ARG A 54 1.75 -10.37 -2.41
N ALA A 55 0.83 -10.22 -1.46
CA ALA A 55 0.17 -11.34 -0.82
C ALA A 55 -0.66 -12.15 -1.83
N ALA A 56 -1.42 -11.48 -2.69
CA ALA A 56 -2.20 -12.13 -3.74
C ALA A 56 -1.30 -12.86 -4.75
N ALA A 57 -0.18 -12.24 -5.13
CA ALA A 57 0.79 -12.86 -6.03
C ALA A 57 1.43 -14.09 -5.39
N ALA A 58 1.79 -14.03 -4.11
CA ALA A 58 2.34 -15.16 -3.36
C ALA A 58 1.34 -16.30 -3.26
N ASP A 59 0.07 -16.02 -2.94
CA ASP A 59 -1.00 -17.01 -2.90
C ASP A 59 -1.22 -17.68 -4.26
N ALA A 60 -1.22 -16.89 -5.34
CA ALA A 60 -1.36 -17.40 -6.69
C ALA A 60 -0.17 -18.30 -7.06
N ALA A 61 1.04 -17.92 -6.68
CA ALA A 61 2.25 -18.72 -6.92
C ALA A 61 2.20 -20.05 -6.16
N VAL A 62 1.77 -20.05 -4.90
CA VAL A 62 1.60 -21.25 -4.09
C VAL A 62 0.56 -22.17 -4.71
N LYS A 63 -0.61 -21.64 -5.09
CA LYS A 63 -1.68 -22.44 -5.73
C LYS A 63 -1.22 -23.03 -7.06
N ALA A 64 -0.53 -22.25 -7.89
CA ALA A 64 0.02 -22.74 -9.14
C ALA A 64 1.05 -23.85 -8.92
N SER A 65 1.91 -23.70 -7.92
CA SER A 65 2.90 -24.71 -7.54
C SER A 65 2.23 -25.99 -7.06
N GLU A 66 1.17 -25.90 -6.26
CA GLU A 66 0.39 -27.05 -5.80
C GLU A 66 -0.26 -27.80 -6.96
N ILE A 67 -0.84 -27.09 -7.92
CA ILE A 67 -1.45 -27.69 -9.11
C ILE A 67 -0.39 -28.43 -9.92
N ILE A 68 0.75 -27.80 -10.17
CA ILE A 68 1.87 -28.39 -10.93
C ILE A 68 2.38 -29.66 -10.22
N LEU A 69 2.59 -29.60 -8.90
CA LEU A 69 3.04 -30.73 -8.11
C LEU A 69 2.05 -31.89 -8.14
N ARG A 70 0.76 -31.61 -8.01
CA ARG A 70 -0.29 -32.64 -8.10
C ARG A 70 -0.29 -33.32 -9.46
N GLN A 71 -0.21 -32.56 -10.54
CA GLN A 71 -0.15 -33.09 -11.90
C GLN A 71 1.11 -33.92 -12.12
N THR A 72 2.24 -33.47 -11.62
CA THR A 72 3.52 -34.18 -11.71
C THR A 72 3.49 -35.49 -10.94
N ILE A 73 2.93 -35.51 -9.71
CA ILE A 73 2.81 -36.70 -8.87
C ILE A 73 1.85 -37.69 -9.51
N VAL A 74 0.70 -37.24 -9.98
CA VAL A 74 -0.29 -38.09 -10.67
C VAL A 74 0.30 -38.69 -11.94
N GLY A 75 0.99 -37.90 -12.74
CA GLY A 75 1.68 -38.34 -13.95
C GLY A 75 2.77 -39.37 -13.65
N ALA A 76 3.60 -39.14 -12.65
CA ALA A 76 4.64 -40.09 -12.23
C ALA A 76 4.03 -41.40 -11.72
N THR A 77 2.93 -41.33 -10.96
CA THR A 77 2.22 -42.53 -10.48
C THR A 77 1.62 -43.33 -11.64
N ALA A 78 0.97 -42.66 -12.60
CA ALA A 78 0.42 -43.27 -13.78
C ALA A 78 1.51 -43.94 -14.63
N ASP A 79 2.64 -43.32 -14.84
CA ASP A 79 3.78 -43.86 -15.57
C ASP A 79 4.33 -45.10 -14.86
N LYS A 80 4.44 -45.06 -13.55
CA LYS A 80 4.91 -46.17 -12.74
C LYS A 80 3.97 -47.40 -12.84
N LEU A 81 2.66 -47.17 -12.78
CA LEU A 81 1.66 -48.21 -12.95
C LEU A 81 1.73 -48.83 -14.35
N LEU A 82 1.89 -48.02 -15.38
CA LEU A 82 2.03 -48.47 -16.76
C LEU A 82 3.29 -49.31 -16.94
N GLU A 83 4.42 -48.94 -16.38
CA GLU A 83 5.65 -49.72 -16.39
C GLU A 83 5.48 -51.08 -15.70
N GLN A 84 4.79 -51.10 -14.56
CA GLN A 84 4.48 -52.34 -13.84
C GLN A 84 3.62 -53.28 -14.68
N ASP A 85 2.55 -52.76 -15.31
CA ASP A 85 1.69 -53.53 -16.20
C ASP A 85 2.45 -54.12 -17.40
N LEU A 86 3.30 -53.32 -18.01
CA LEU A 86 4.16 -53.78 -19.12
C LEU A 86 5.14 -54.86 -18.68
N THR A 87 5.67 -54.76 -17.47
CA THR A 87 6.57 -55.75 -16.90
C THR A 87 5.86 -57.06 -16.65
N GLU A 88 4.62 -57.02 -16.13
CA GLU A 88 3.79 -58.20 -15.92
C GLU A 88 3.42 -58.91 -17.24
N VAL A 89 3.04 -58.13 -18.25
CA VAL A 89 2.73 -58.66 -19.58
C VAL A 89 3.97 -59.33 -20.18
N ARG A 90 5.15 -58.77 -20.05
CA ARG A 90 6.39 -59.39 -20.49
C ARG A 90 6.71 -60.65 -19.75
N ARG A 91 6.38 -60.78 -18.46
CA ARG A 91 6.56 -62.00 -17.69
C ARG A 91 5.63 -63.12 -18.16
N GLU A 92 4.39 -62.79 -18.50
CA GLU A 92 3.43 -63.78 -18.98
C GLU A 92 3.76 -64.35 -20.36
N PHE A 93 4.42 -63.54 -21.20
CA PHE A 93 4.84 -63.96 -22.55
C PHE A 93 6.19 -64.61 -22.64
N ARG A 94 6.88 -64.80 -21.54
CA ARG A 94 8.09 -65.58 -21.47
C ARG A 94 7.78 -67.03 -21.18
#